data_ec7fd27d2b7b516d2d07e8c839c2bb64
#
_entry.id   ec7fd27d2b7b516d2d07e8c839c2bb64
#
_cell.length_a   1.000
_cell.length_b   1.000
_cell.length_c   1.000
_cell.angle_alpha   90.00
_cell.angle_beta   90.00
_cell.angle_gamma   90.00
#
_symmetry.space_group_name_H-M   'P 1'
#
loop_
_entity.id
_entity.type
_entity.pdbx_description
1 polymer ?
#
loop_
_entity_poly.entity_id
_entity_poly.type
_entity_poly.pdbx_seq_one_letter_code
_entity_poly.pdbx_strand_id
1 'polypeptide(L)'
;MNKYIKCVVCWGMVSMALLSSCNDEWDSHYESDGGVPGVSLMDLLRRDSRLEKFCQIIEKTHGDTLLSSTQTYTVWAPRNEALADVDMDDMDALRRLVKNHIARYTNPSSTSPEKKIYMLNNKIMSFKDSNRFMDASIEEKDMLAQNGVLHVLREQIPYQFNILERMATDANYSKVYDFITRWNQKNYDPGLSTAYDSVFVDYNPMLESLGYGIGLLDNEDSLYTMIIPDNAAWDEAMARLQPYFKPGSK
;
A
#
# COMPACT_ATOMS: atom_id res chain seq x y z
N MET A 1 22.81 -1.53 70.87
CA MET A 1 22.54 -1.58 69.39
C MET A 1 21.22 -0.87 69.17
N ASN A 2 21.30 0.33 68.57
CA ASN A 2 20.26 1.37 68.61
C ASN A 2 18.98 0.99 67.88
N LYS A 3 17.82 1.27 68.53
CA LYS A 3 16.47 1.04 68.01
C LYS A 3 16.28 1.63 66.56
N TYR A 4 17.02 2.67 66.24
CA TYR A 4 16.99 3.35 64.93
C TYR A 4 17.67 2.56 63.82
N ILE A 5 18.67 1.74 64.13
CA ILE A 5 19.39 0.91 63.13
C ILE A 5 18.49 -0.21 62.63
N LYS A 6 17.60 -0.79 63.51
CA LYS A 6 16.64 -1.82 63.12
C LYS A 6 15.53 -1.29 62.18
N CYS A 7 15.08 -0.04 62.39
CA CYS A 7 14.09 0.60 61.50
C CYS A 7 14.66 0.94 60.11
N VAL A 8 15.89 1.39 60.02
CA VAL A 8 16.52 1.73 58.70
C VAL A 8 16.79 0.47 57.90
N VAL A 9 17.15 -0.65 58.54
CA VAL A 9 17.40 -1.92 57.83
C VAL A 9 16.07 -2.52 57.36
N CYS A 10 14.95 -2.43 58.16
CA CYS A 10 13.62 -2.88 57.72
C CYS A 10 13.08 -2.01 56.56
N TRP A 11 13.30 -0.69 56.54
CA TRP A 11 12.84 0.18 55.49
C TRP A 11 13.65 -0.04 54.20
N GLY A 12 14.97 -0.31 54.30
CA GLY A 12 15.81 -0.64 53.17
C GLY A 12 15.46 -1.97 52.48
N MET A 13 15.01 -2.97 53.25
CA MET A 13 14.55 -4.26 52.67
C MET A 13 13.15 -4.21 52.06
N VAL A 14 12.27 -3.35 52.56
CA VAL A 14 10.93 -3.16 51.97
C VAL A 14 11.01 -2.36 50.66
N SER A 15 11.93 -1.40 50.51
CA SER A 15 12.10 -0.65 49.28
C SER A 15 12.80 -1.46 48.16
N MET A 16 13.56 -2.51 48.46
CA MET A 16 14.20 -3.38 47.48
C MET A 16 13.23 -4.47 46.94
N ALA A 17 12.16 -4.80 47.65
CA ALA A 17 11.16 -5.76 47.22
C ALA A 17 10.10 -5.17 46.24
N LEU A 18 10.08 -3.83 46.05
CA LEU A 18 9.14 -3.15 45.14
C LEU A 18 9.72 -2.90 43.75
N LEU A 19 10.97 -3.25 43.45
CA LEU A 19 11.61 -3.04 42.16
C LEU A 19 11.67 -4.32 41.30
N SER A 20 11.18 -5.45 41.79
CA SER A 20 11.18 -6.71 41.02
C SER A 20 9.82 -7.12 40.41
N SER A 21 8.85 -6.20 40.39
CA SER A 21 7.48 -6.52 39.92
C SER A 21 7.10 -5.95 38.56
N CYS A 22 8.04 -5.70 37.67
CA CYS A 22 7.70 -5.15 36.36
C CYS A 22 8.34 -5.87 35.16
N ASN A 23 8.79 -7.12 35.30
CA ASN A 23 9.43 -7.78 34.13
C ASN A 23 8.67 -8.97 33.55
N ASP A 24 7.67 -9.53 34.24
CA ASP A 24 7.06 -10.78 33.79
C ASP A 24 5.72 -10.62 33.05
N GLU A 25 5.04 -9.47 33.15
CA GLU A 25 3.75 -9.28 32.45
C GLU A 25 3.90 -8.72 31.03
N TRP A 26 5.01 -8.05 30.71
CA TRP A 26 5.22 -7.57 29.33
C TRP A 26 5.66 -8.70 28.39
N ASP A 27 6.49 -9.62 28.86
CA ASP A 27 6.94 -10.76 28.05
C ASP A 27 5.81 -11.77 27.81
N SER A 28 4.91 -11.97 28.78
CA SER A 28 3.74 -12.86 28.62
C SER A 28 2.68 -12.32 27.67
N HIS A 29 2.58 -10.99 27.46
CA HIS A 29 1.66 -10.41 26.50
C HIS A 29 2.15 -10.55 25.04
N TYR A 30 3.45 -10.75 24.84
CA TYR A 30 4.02 -11.02 23.52
C TYR A 30 4.18 -12.52 23.23
N GLU A 31 4.07 -13.39 24.24
CA GLU A 31 4.09 -14.85 24.09
C GLU A 31 2.71 -15.48 23.88
N SER A 32 1.62 -14.77 24.17
CA SER A 32 0.28 -15.27 23.95
C SER A 32 -0.33 -14.63 22.73
N ASP A 33 -0.14 -15.21 21.60
CA ASP A 33 -1.12 -15.53 20.55
C ASP A 33 -0.41 -15.91 19.25
N GLY A 34 -0.09 -17.21 19.13
CA GLY A 34 -0.03 -17.89 17.83
C GLY A 34 1.01 -17.45 16.79
N GLY A 35 1.81 -16.43 17.07
CA GLY A 35 2.94 -16.06 16.20
C GLY A 35 4.06 -17.09 16.33
N VAL A 36 4.47 -17.73 15.23
CA VAL A 36 5.64 -18.60 15.23
C VAL A 36 6.87 -17.71 15.31
N PRO A 37 7.60 -17.65 16.46
CA PRO A 37 8.79 -16.82 16.56
C PRO A 37 9.79 -17.20 15.45
N GLY A 38 10.26 -16.21 14.67
CA GLY A 38 11.28 -16.43 13.65
C GLY A 38 10.78 -16.81 12.25
N VAL A 39 9.45 -16.78 11.98
CA VAL A 39 8.90 -17.04 10.64
C VAL A 39 8.50 -15.73 9.98
N SER A 40 9.08 -15.42 8.83
CA SER A 40 8.73 -14.23 8.05
C SER A 40 7.43 -14.44 7.24
N LEU A 41 6.84 -13.34 6.73
CA LEU A 41 5.72 -13.41 5.78
C LEU A 41 6.09 -14.23 4.54
N MET A 42 7.32 -14.09 4.05
CA MET A 42 7.78 -14.86 2.90
C MET A 42 7.88 -16.36 3.20
N ASP A 43 8.28 -16.73 4.43
CA ASP A 43 8.31 -18.13 4.84
C ASP A 43 6.90 -18.73 4.97
N LEU A 44 5.92 -17.95 5.46
CA LEU A 44 4.52 -18.39 5.49
C LEU A 44 4.00 -18.66 4.07
N LEU A 45 4.25 -17.74 3.14
CA LEU A 45 3.85 -17.89 1.74
C LEU A 45 4.46 -19.15 1.10
N ARG A 46 5.76 -19.41 1.33
CA ARG A 46 6.47 -20.58 0.78
C ARG A 46 5.99 -21.92 1.34
N ARG A 47 5.47 -21.93 2.56
CA ARG A 47 4.97 -23.16 3.22
C ARG A 47 3.56 -23.56 2.77
N ASP A 48 2.79 -22.64 2.23
CA ASP A 48 1.41 -22.89 1.81
C ASP A 48 1.34 -23.18 0.31
N SER A 49 1.12 -24.44 -0.05
CA SER A 49 1.02 -24.88 -1.44
C SER A 49 -0.14 -24.24 -2.22
N ARG A 50 -1.16 -23.72 -1.53
CA ARG A 50 -2.27 -22.97 -2.14
C ARG A 50 -1.82 -21.62 -2.70
N LEU A 51 -0.67 -21.08 -2.23
CA LEU A 51 -0.13 -19.75 -2.54
C LEU A 51 1.12 -19.81 -3.42
N GLU A 52 1.48 -20.98 -3.94
CA GLU A 52 2.70 -21.19 -4.71
C GLU A 52 2.84 -20.22 -5.89
N LYS A 53 1.75 -20.01 -6.66
CA LYS A 53 1.77 -19.08 -7.81
C LYS A 53 1.97 -17.62 -7.38
N PHE A 54 1.34 -17.21 -6.29
CA PHE A 54 1.55 -15.85 -5.76
C PHE A 54 2.98 -15.68 -5.22
N CYS A 55 3.52 -16.70 -4.56
CA CYS A 55 4.91 -16.72 -4.11
C CYS A 55 5.89 -16.57 -5.29
N GLN A 56 5.69 -17.32 -6.38
CA GLN A 56 6.50 -17.20 -7.61
C GLN A 56 6.41 -15.80 -8.22
N ILE A 57 5.23 -15.17 -8.22
CA ILE A 57 5.04 -13.79 -8.70
C ILE A 57 5.82 -12.79 -7.83
N ILE A 58 5.75 -12.94 -6.50
CA ILE A 58 6.50 -12.09 -5.57
C ILE A 58 8.01 -12.22 -5.83
N GLU A 59 8.53 -13.45 -5.96
CA GLU A 59 9.94 -13.68 -6.23
C GLU A 59 10.37 -13.13 -7.59
N LYS A 60 9.58 -13.35 -8.64
CA LYS A 60 9.86 -12.82 -9.98
C LYS A 60 9.88 -11.29 -10.03
N THR A 61 9.12 -10.64 -9.18
CA THR A 61 9.07 -9.17 -9.07
C THR A 61 10.03 -8.58 -8.03
N HIS A 62 10.88 -9.41 -7.40
CA HIS A 62 11.80 -9.05 -6.32
C HIS A 62 11.10 -8.51 -5.05
N GLY A 63 9.85 -8.90 -4.83
CA GLY A 63 9.10 -8.56 -3.61
C GLY A 63 9.49 -9.41 -2.39
N ASP A 64 10.20 -10.51 -2.59
CA ASP A 64 10.69 -11.41 -1.55
C ASP A 64 11.64 -10.70 -0.57
N THR A 65 12.50 -9.83 -1.05
CA THR A 65 13.38 -9.00 -0.23
C THR A 65 12.58 -8.10 0.74
N LEU A 66 11.48 -7.52 0.24
CA LEU A 66 10.59 -6.68 1.05
C LEU A 66 9.92 -7.50 2.16
N LEU A 67 9.36 -8.66 1.84
CA LEU A 67 8.64 -9.52 2.79
C LEU A 67 9.55 -10.35 3.71
N SER A 68 10.86 -10.31 3.48
CA SER A 68 11.89 -10.90 4.36
C SER A 68 12.52 -9.84 5.28
N SER A 69 12.16 -8.56 5.13
CA SER A 69 12.69 -7.46 5.94
C SER A 69 12.07 -7.41 7.34
N THR A 70 12.63 -6.58 8.22
CA THR A 70 12.10 -6.35 9.57
C THR A 70 10.91 -5.38 9.60
N GLN A 71 10.62 -4.71 8.48
CA GLN A 71 9.46 -3.83 8.38
C GLN A 71 8.16 -4.67 8.35
N THR A 72 7.12 -4.17 9.02
CA THR A 72 5.85 -4.88 9.10
C THR A 72 4.95 -4.61 7.89
N TYR A 73 4.33 -5.70 7.40
CA TYR A 73 3.41 -5.67 6.28
C TYR A 73 2.15 -6.48 6.55
N THR A 74 1.12 -6.23 5.78
CA THR A 74 -0.03 -7.13 5.64
C THR A 74 -0.08 -7.62 4.19
N VAL A 75 -0.23 -8.90 4.02
CA VAL A 75 -0.35 -9.55 2.71
C VAL A 75 -1.73 -10.18 2.60
N TRP A 76 -2.46 -9.87 1.53
CA TRP A 76 -3.68 -10.53 1.12
C TRP A 76 -3.35 -11.42 -0.08
N ALA A 77 -3.00 -12.67 0.18
CA ALA A 77 -2.50 -13.60 -0.83
C ALA A 77 -3.65 -14.32 -1.55
N PRO A 78 -3.85 -14.12 -2.85
CA PRO A 78 -4.81 -14.88 -3.63
C PRO A 78 -4.31 -16.31 -3.85
N ARG A 79 -5.25 -17.28 -3.82
CA ARG A 79 -4.95 -18.68 -4.10
C ARG A 79 -4.52 -18.89 -5.56
N ASN A 80 -3.89 -20.03 -5.82
CA ASN A 80 -3.40 -20.42 -7.15
C ASN A 80 -4.51 -20.36 -8.22
N GLU A 81 -5.73 -20.80 -7.87
CA GLU A 81 -6.87 -20.81 -8.77
C GLU A 81 -7.29 -19.40 -9.19
N ALA A 82 -7.21 -18.43 -8.25
CA ALA A 82 -7.52 -17.03 -8.53
C ALA A 82 -6.51 -16.35 -9.48
N LEU A 83 -5.35 -16.96 -9.65
CA LEU A 83 -4.27 -16.47 -10.50
C LEU A 83 -4.11 -17.29 -11.80
N ALA A 84 -5.05 -18.20 -12.11
CA ALA A 84 -4.91 -19.13 -13.24
C ALA A 84 -4.58 -18.42 -14.57
N ASP A 85 -5.28 -17.32 -14.84
CA ASP A 85 -5.20 -16.58 -16.10
C ASP A 85 -4.14 -15.44 -16.08
N VAL A 86 -3.32 -15.35 -15.02
CA VAL A 86 -2.29 -14.31 -14.93
C VAL A 86 -1.15 -14.63 -15.90
N ASP A 87 -0.85 -13.66 -16.78
CA ASP A 87 0.29 -13.72 -17.67
C ASP A 87 1.59 -13.51 -16.86
N MET A 88 2.40 -14.55 -16.82
CA MET A 88 3.66 -14.54 -16.07
C MET A 88 4.77 -13.75 -16.79
N ASP A 89 4.59 -13.35 -18.04
CA ASP A 89 5.59 -12.62 -18.80
C ASP A 89 5.34 -11.10 -18.81
N ASP A 90 4.14 -10.64 -18.44
CA ASP A 90 3.85 -9.21 -18.24
C ASP A 90 4.35 -8.72 -16.86
N MET A 91 5.62 -8.33 -16.81
CA MET A 91 6.27 -7.86 -15.58
C MET A 91 5.59 -6.66 -14.93
N ASP A 92 4.96 -5.79 -15.72
CA ASP A 92 4.29 -4.60 -15.18
C ASP A 92 2.94 -4.98 -14.56
N ALA A 93 2.20 -5.90 -15.18
CA ALA A 93 1.01 -6.47 -14.56
C ALA A 93 1.33 -7.24 -13.28
N LEU A 94 2.41 -8.03 -13.25
CA LEU A 94 2.85 -8.75 -12.05
C LEU A 94 3.23 -7.79 -10.92
N ARG A 95 3.99 -6.74 -11.20
CA ARG A 95 4.34 -5.70 -10.20
C ARG A 95 3.11 -4.98 -9.67
N ARG A 96 2.15 -4.64 -10.55
CA ARG A 96 0.87 -4.06 -10.13
C ARG A 96 0.09 -5.01 -9.22
N LEU A 97 0.03 -6.29 -9.57
CA LEU A 97 -0.65 -7.33 -8.78
C LEU A 97 -0.03 -7.42 -7.38
N VAL A 98 1.29 -7.58 -7.26
CA VAL A 98 1.97 -7.67 -5.96
C VAL A 98 1.70 -6.43 -5.12
N LYS A 99 1.89 -5.23 -5.68
CA LYS A 99 1.66 -3.98 -4.95
C LYS A 99 0.20 -3.77 -4.56
N ASN A 100 -0.75 -4.38 -5.29
CA ASN A 100 -2.19 -4.31 -5.02
C ASN A 100 -2.62 -5.24 -3.88
N HIS A 101 -1.78 -6.19 -3.48
CA HIS A 101 -2.07 -7.21 -2.48
C HIS A 101 -1.23 -7.07 -1.19
N ILE A 102 -0.42 -6.02 -1.09
CA ILE A 102 0.45 -5.78 0.06
C ILE A 102 0.25 -4.35 0.56
N ALA A 103 0.08 -4.21 1.87
CA ALA A 103 0.09 -2.91 2.55
C ALA A 103 1.18 -2.86 3.61
N ARG A 104 1.63 -1.63 3.92
CA ARG A 104 2.50 -1.39 5.08
C ARG A 104 1.71 -1.53 6.37
N TYR A 105 2.39 -1.89 7.43
CA TYR A 105 1.87 -2.09 8.77
C TYR A 105 0.93 -3.30 8.89
N THR A 106 0.65 -3.68 10.11
CA THR A 106 -0.21 -4.79 10.45
C THR A 106 -1.68 -4.34 10.44
N ASN A 107 -2.51 -5.02 9.64
CA ASN A 107 -3.94 -4.81 9.54
C ASN A 107 -4.66 -6.14 9.73
N PRO A 108 -4.99 -6.53 10.98
CA PRO A 108 -5.73 -7.76 11.26
C PRO A 108 -7.19 -7.66 10.77
N SER A 109 -7.88 -8.78 10.68
CA SER A 109 -9.28 -8.87 10.23
C SER A 109 -10.26 -8.14 11.13
N SER A 110 -9.84 -7.78 12.36
CA SER A 110 -10.58 -6.92 13.29
C SER A 110 -10.49 -5.43 12.98
N THR A 111 -9.69 -5.05 11.98
CA THR A 111 -9.57 -3.64 11.55
C THR A 111 -10.92 -3.11 11.10
N SER A 112 -11.29 -1.90 11.59
CA SER A 112 -12.55 -1.25 11.24
C SER A 112 -12.73 -1.13 9.71
N PRO A 113 -13.92 -1.40 9.16
CA PRO A 113 -14.23 -1.18 7.74
C PRO A 113 -14.06 0.28 7.28
N GLU A 114 -14.15 1.24 8.21
CA GLU A 114 -13.96 2.66 7.91
C GLU A 114 -12.48 3.07 7.77
N LYS A 115 -11.57 2.21 8.24
CA LYS A 115 -10.13 2.49 8.15
C LYS A 115 -9.65 2.35 6.72
N LYS A 116 -9.13 3.43 6.18
CA LYS A 116 -8.41 3.44 4.90
C LYS A 116 -7.07 2.71 5.05
N ILE A 117 -6.83 1.71 4.21
CA ILE A 117 -5.58 0.96 4.15
C ILE A 117 -4.89 1.31 2.85
N TYR A 118 -3.69 1.88 2.94
CA TYR A 118 -2.89 2.26 1.78
C TYR A 118 -2.03 1.07 1.34
N MET A 119 -2.32 0.58 0.14
CA MET A 119 -1.56 -0.49 -0.49
C MET A 119 -0.20 0.03 -0.98
N LEU A 120 0.72 -0.86 -1.35
CA LEU A 120 2.05 -0.44 -1.85
C LEU A 120 2.00 0.33 -3.18
N ASN A 121 0.91 0.25 -3.91
CA ASN A 121 0.62 1.06 -5.11
C ASN A 121 -0.14 2.35 -4.80
N ASN A 122 -0.24 2.75 -3.53
CA ASN A 122 -1.00 3.88 -3.01
C ASN A 122 -2.53 3.80 -3.20
N LYS A 123 -3.07 2.70 -3.73
CA LYS A 123 -4.52 2.48 -3.77
C LYS A 123 -5.06 2.38 -2.36
N ILE A 124 -6.27 2.91 -2.15
CA ILE A 124 -6.94 2.88 -0.86
C ILE A 124 -7.96 1.75 -0.86
N MET A 125 -7.84 0.88 0.10
CA MET A 125 -8.71 -0.28 0.30
C MET A 125 -9.16 -0.37 1.75
N SER A 126 -10.18 -1.19 2.02
CA SER A 126 -10.67 -1.44 3.38
C SER A 126 -11.27 -2.82 3.50
N PHE A 127 -11.36 -3.32 4.72
CA PHE A 127 -12.22 -4.46 5.02
C PHE A 127 -13.68 -4.06 4.83
N LYS A 128 -14.50 -4.94 4.25
CA LYS A 128 -15.96 -4.82 4.30
C LYS A 128 -16.52 -5.38 5.60
N ASP A 129 -15.93 -6.47 6.03
CA ASP A 129 -16.18 -7.15 7.29
C ASP A 129 -14.96 -8.04 7.62
N SER A 130 -15.02 -8.78 8.74
CA SER A 130 -13.91 -9.65 9.17
C SER A 130 -13.59 -10.82 8.22
N ASN A 131 -14.44 -11.07 7.20
CA ASN A 131 -14.30 -12.17 6.25
C ASN A 131 -14.15 -11.69 4.80
N ARG A 132 -14.17 -10.37 4.57
CA ARG A 132 -14.02 -9.79 3.23
C ARG A 132 -13.12 -8.56 3.23
N PHE A 133 -12.15 -8.57 2.33
CA PHE A 133 -11.33 -7.42 2.02
C PHE A 133 -11.65 -6.92 0.61
N MET A 134 -12.10 -5.67 0.48
CA MET A 134 -12.78 -5.21 -0.71
C MET A 134 -13.92 -6.16 -1.11
N ASP A 135 -13.91 -6.68 -2.33
CA ASP A 135 -14.89 -7.67 -2.81
C ASP A 135 -14.38 -9.12 -2.68
N ALA A 136 -13.12 -9.31 -2.28
CA ALA A 136 -12.51 -10.63 -2.16
C ALA A 136 -12.85 -11.29 -0.81
N SER A 137 -13.22 -12.57 -0.87
CA SER A 137 -13.51 -13.39 0.31
C SER A 137 -12.21 -13.87 0.97
N ILE A 138 -12.09 -13.70 2.28
CA ILE A 138 -10.97 -14.20 3.06
C ILE A 138 -11.27 -15.65 3.45
N GLU A 139 -10.41 -16.57 3.03
CA GLU A 139 -10.51 -17.99 3.39
C GLU A 139 -9.85 -18.28 4.74
N GLU A 140 -8.67 -17.73 4.92
CA GLU A 140 -7.92 -17.84 6.17
C GLU A 140 -7.39 -16.47 6.55
N LYS A 141 -7.52 -16.11 7.82
CA LYS A 141 -7.23 -14.76 8.31
C LYS A 141 -6.26 -14.77 9.47
N ASP A 142 -5.59 -13.64 9.65
CA ASP A 142 -4.77 -13.35 10.82
C ASP A 142 -3.63 -14.37 11.06
N MET A 143 -3.04 -14.90 9.97
CA MET A 143 -1.83 -15.73 10.06
C MET A 143 -0.66 -14.84 10.42
N LEU A 144 -0.19 -14.94 11.67
CA LEU A 144 0.85 -14.07 12.20
C LEU A 144 2.25 -14.51 11.74
N ALA A 145 3.04 -13.56 11.32
CA ALA A 145 4.46 -13.68 11.04
C ALA A 145 5.26 -12.71 11.92
N GLN A 146 6.56 -12.91 12.04
CA GLN A 146 7.45 -12.00 12.77
C GLN A 146 7.35 -10.56 12.24
N ASN A 147 7.15 -10.39 10.94
CA ASN A 147 7.11 -9.10 10.25
C ASN A 147 5.72 -8.79 9.66
N GLY A 148 4.64 -9.29 10.22
CA GLY A 148 3.30 -8.88 9.81
C GLY A 148 2.22 -9.95 9.85
N VAL A 149 1.18 -9.75 9.02
CA VAL A 149 0.00 -10.60 8.95
C VAL A 149 -0.26 -11.04 7.52
N LEU A 150 -0.61 -12.31 7.35
CA LEU A 150 -1.03 -12.90 6.08
C LEU A 150 -2.52 -13.25 6.16
N HIS A 151 -3.29 -12.87 5.13
CA HIS A 151 -4.64 -13.32 4.87
C HIS A 151 -4.67 -14.07 3.53
N VAL A 152 -5.34 -15.21 3.48
CA VAL A 152 -5.52 -15.98 2.25
C VAL A 152 -6.85 -15.60 1.62
N LEU A 153 -6.83 -15.19 0.35
CA LEU A 153 -8.01 -14.81 -0.41
C LEU A 153 -8.43 -15.91 -1.38
N ARG A 154 -9.74 -16.06 -1.58
CA ARG A 154 -10.29 -16.94 -2.62
C ARG A 154 -10.20 -16.34 -4.01
N GLU A 155 -10.35 -15.01 -4.10
CA GLU A 155 -10.33 -14.25 -5.34
C GLU A 155 -9.15 -13.27 -5.34
N GLN A 156 -8.69 -12.91 -6.52
CA GLN A 156 -7.75 -11.81 -6.71
C GLN A 156 -8.48 -10.48 -6.46
N ILE A 157 -7.83 -9.53 -5.78
CA ILE A 157 -8.33 -8.16 -5.68
C ILE A 157 -8.15 -7.48 -7.04
N PRO A 158 -9.25 -7.07 -7.72
CA PRO A 158 -9.15 -6.41 -9.02
C PRO A 158 -8.43 -5.07 -8.87
N TYR A 159 -7.55 -4.75 -9.84
CA TYR A 159 -6.92 -3.45 -9.89
C TYR A 159 -7.95 -2.39 -10.30
N GLN A 160 -8.14 -1.39 -9.46
CA GLN A 160 -9.04 -0.28 -9.73
C GLN A 160 -8.25 0.90 -10.30
N PHE A 161 -8.44 1.16 -11.59
CA PHE A 161 -7.81 2.31 -12.25
C PHE A 161 -8.45 3.62 -11.77
N ASN A 162 -7.62 4.62 -11.44
CA ASN A 162 -8.10 5.99 -11.39
C ASN A 162 -8.36 6.54 -12.81
N ILE A 163 -8.86 7.77 -12.89
CA ILE A 163 -9.23 8.35 -14.19
C ILE A 163 -8.02 8.50 -15.11
N LEU A 164 -6.88 8.95 -14.59
CA LEU A 164 -5.66 9.12 -15.39
C LEU A 164 -5.10 7.80 -15.89
N GLU A 165 -5.02 6.80 -15.01
CA GLU A 165 -4.59 5.45 -15.36
C GLU A 165 -5.52 4.81 -16.40
N ARG A 166 -6.83 5.03 -16.26
CA ARG A 166 -7.81 4.52 -17.24
C ARG A 166 -7.59 5.09 -18.62
N MET A 167 -7.32 6.39 -18.72
CA MET A 167 -6.97 7.02 -20.01
C MET A 167 -5.65 6.47 -20.58
N ALA A 168 -4.68 6.17 -19.73
CA ALA A 168 -3.39 5.59 -20.17
C ALA A 168 -3.53 4.18 -20.76
N THR A 169 -4.52 3.41 -20.30
CA THR A 169 -4.71 2.01 -20.72
C THR A 169 -5.67 1.84 -21.90
N ASP A 170 -6.38 2.89 -22.32
CA ASP A 170 -7.36 2.82 -23.40
C ASP A 170 -6.95 3.73 -24.55
N ALA A 171 -6.57 3.11 -25.68
CA ALA A 171 -6.10 3.83 -26.87
C ALA A 171 -7.11 4.85 -27.44
N ASN A 172 -8.41 4.70 -27.13
CA ASN A 172 -9.44 5.65 -27.57
C ASN A 172 -9.29 7.04 -26.91
N TYR A 173 -8.60 7.12 -25.76
CA TYR A 173 -8.41 8.36 -25.01
C TYR A 173 -6.97 8.88 -25.06
N SER A 174 -6.12 8.31 -25.90
CA SER A 174 -4.69 8.63 -25.96
C SER A 174 -4.43 10.14 -26.19
N LYS A 175 -5.23 10.83 -27.00
CA LYS A 175 -5.05 12.26 -27.26
C LYS A 175 -5.31 13.14 -26.04
N VAL A 176 -6.33 12.81 -25.26
CA VAL A 176 -6.61 13.52 -23.99
C VAL A 176 -5.52 13.21 -22.98
N TYR A 177 -5.12 11.94 -22.86
CA TYR A 177 -4.03 11.52 -21.99
C TYR A 177 -2.74 12.27 -22.32
N ASP A 178 -2.32 12.27 -23.61
CA ASP A 178 -1.11 12.97 -24.09
C ASP A 178 -1.20 14.48 -23.85
N PHE A 179 -2.39 15.06 -24.00
CA PHE A 179 -2.61 16.48 -23.71
C PHE A 179 -2.39 16.81 -22.24
N ILE A 180 -2.88 15.98 -21.33
CA ILE A 180 -2.71 16.18 -19.88
C ILE A 180 -1.24 15.94 -19.51
N THR A 181 -0.67 14.82 -19.93
CA THR A 181 0.65 14.36 -19.48
C THR A 181 1.82 15.11 -20.11
N ARG A 182 1.60 15.88 -21.19
CA ARG A 182 2.63 16.78 -21.74
C ARG A 182 3.16 17.80 -20.74
N TRP A 183 2.41 18.08 -19.70
CA TRP A 183 2.76 19.02 -18.65
C TRP A 183 3.48 18.36 -17.47
N ASN A 184 3.70 17.05 -17.55
CA ASN A 184 4.48 16.35 -16.52
C ASN A 184 5.89 16.91 -16.47
N GLN A 185 6.33 17.24 -15.27
CA GLN A 185 7.67 17.74 -14.98
C GLN A 185 8.16 17.22 -13.64
N LYS A 186 9.46 17.30 -13.43
CA LYS A 186 10.06 16.96 -12.14
C LYS A 186 10.47 18.25 -11.44
N ASN A 187 9.88 18.48 -10.28
CA ASN A 187 10.21 19.61 -9.45
C ASN A 187 11.16 19.19 -8.33
N TYR A 188 12.21 19.97 -8.12
CA TYR A 188 13.10 19.79 -6.98
C TYR A 188 12.33 20.03 -5.68
N ASP A 189 12.40 19.06 -4.75
CA ASP A 189 11.80 19.18 -3.43
C ASP A 189 12.88 19.45 -2.37
N PRO A 190 12.99 20.72 -1.88
CA PRO A 190 13.98 21.05 -0.87
C PRO A 190 13.68 20.43 0.49
N GLY A 191 12.43 20.05 0.77
CA GLY A 191 12.03 19.43 2.05
C GLY A 191 12.43 17.97 2.16
N LEU A 192 12.51 17.28 1.03
CA LEU A 192 12.93 15.89 0.96
C LEU A 192 14.40 15.74 0.60
N SER A 193 15.05 16.79 0.11
CA SER A 193 16.44 16.78 -0.32
C SER A 193 17.39 16.98 0.86
N THR A 194 18.61 16.43 0.74
CA THR A 194 19.70 16.59 1.67
C THR A 194 20.91 17.25 1.00
N ALA A 195 21.95 17.56 1.76
CA ALA A 195 23.21 18.08 1.19
C ALA A 195 23.91 17.09 0.23
N TYR A 196 23.55 15.80 0.30
CA TYR A 196 24.18 14.72 -0.47
C TYR A 196 23.24 14.09 -1.50
N ASP A 197 21.91 14.37 -1.43
CA ASP A 197 20.93 13.78 -2.31
C ASP A 197 19.84 14.79 -2.67
N SER A 198 19.60 14.95 -3.98
CA SER A 198 18.60 15.86 -4.54
C SER A 198 17.36 15.07 -4.92
N VAL A 199 16.26 15.29 -4.21
CA VAL A 199 14.97 14.62 -4.46
C VAL A 199 14.14 15.46 -5.41
N PHE A 200 13.63 14.83 -6.47
CA PHE A 200 12.69 15.41 -7.42
C PHE A 200 11.36 14.68 -7.32
N VAL A 201 10.29 15.43 -7.22
CA VAL A 201 8.92 14.91 -7.22
C VAL A 201 8.26 15.15 -8.57
N ASP A 202 7.42 14.21 -8.98
CA ASP A 202 6.61 14.37 -10.18
C ASP A 202 5.54 15.43 -9.92
N TYR A 203 5.39 16.35 -10.87
CA TYR A 203 4.45 17.45 -10.79
C TYR A 203 3.76 17.67 -12.13
N ASN A 204 2.46 17.93 -12.10
CA ASN A 204 1.72 18.32 -13.29
C ASN A 204 0.70 19.42 -12.94
N PRO A 205 0.86 20.66 -13.46
CA PRO A 205 -0.05 21.76 -13.16
C PRO A 205 -1.49 21.53 -13.66
N MET A 206 -1.71 20.59 -14.58
CA MET A 206 -3.06 20.21 -15.01
C MET A 206 -3.77 19.34 -13.97
N LEU A 207 -3.02 18.67 -13.08
CA LEU A 207 -3.53 17.76 -12.04
C LEU A 207 -3.60 18.46 -10.68
N GLU A 208 -3.91 19.75 -10.64
CA GLU A 208 -4.12 20.51 -9.43
C GLU A 208 -5.60 20.70 -9.12
N SER A 209 -5.94 20.82 -7.84
CA SER A 209 -7.30 21.09 -7.38
C SER A 209 -7.67 22.57 -7.43
N LEU A 210 -6.66 23.45 -7.49
CA LEU A 210 -6.82 24.91 -7.45
C LEU A 210 -6.15 25.56 -8.66
N GLY A 211 -6.70 26.67 -9.12
CA GLY A 211 -6.14 27.43 -10.24
C GLY A 211 -6.63 26.96 -11.60
N TYR A 212 -5.71 26.63 -12.49
CA TYR A 212 -6.00 26.23 -13.88
C TYR A 212 -6.06 24.71 -14.09
N GLY A 213 -5.88 23.94 -13.02
CA GLY A 213 -5.92 22.48 -13.07
C GLY A 213 -7.33 21.92 -13.33
N ILE A 214 -7.38 20.73 -13.89
CA ILE A 214 -8.62 19.99 -14.18
C ILE A 214 -9.04 19.08 -13.00
N GLY A 215 -8.21 18.98 -11.96
CA GLY A 215 -8.45 18.19 -10.77
C GLY A 215 -7.39 17.12 -10.53
N LEU A 216 -7.38 16.58 -9.34
CA LEU A 216 -6.43 15.54 -8.88
C LEU A 216 -6.83 14.16 -9.40
N LEU A 217 -6.78 13.94 -10.72
CA LEU A 217 -7.26 12.72 -11.40
C LEU A 217 -6.42 11.47 -11.09
N ASP A 218 -5.22 11.66 -10.56
CA ASP A 218 -4.28 10.64 -10.13
C ASP A 218 -4.29 10.39 -8.61
N ASN A 219 -5.07 11.17 -7.86
CA ASN A 219 -5.13 11.07 -6.41
C ASN A 219 -6.24 10.10 -5.96
N GLU A 220 -5.88 9.14 -5.13
CA GLU A 220 -6.81 8.09 -4.66
C GLU A 220 -7.79 8.57 -3.57
N ASP A 221 -7.50 9.70 -2.91
CA ASP A 221 -8.39 10.30 -1.91
C ASP A 221 -9.46 11.23 -2.53
N SER A 222 -9.38 11.47 -3.84
CA SER A 222 -10.26 12.41 -4.54
C SER A 222 -11.24 11.66 -5.43
N LEU A 223 -12.52 12.04 -5.35
CA LEU A 223 -13.58 11.46 -6.16
C LEU A 223 -14.00 12.43 -7.24
N TYR A 224 -13.82 12.05 -8.51
CA TYR A 224 -14.19 12.82 -9.67
C TYR A 224 -15.07 12.02 -10.62
N THR A 225 -15.95 12.72 -11.34
CA THR A 225 -16.62 12.24 -12.54
C THR A 225 -16.15 13.08 -13.71
N MET A 226 -15.57 12.46 -14.72
CA MET A 226 -15.04 13.13 -15.90
C MET A 226 -15.74 12.62 -17.17
N ILE A 227 -16.17 13.54 -18.02
CA ILE A 227 -16.65 13.22 -19.38
C ILE A 227 -15.45 13.40 -20.30
N ILE A 228 -14.97 12.30 -20.88
CA ILE A 228 -13.76 12.25 -21.70
C ILE A 228 -14.17 12.09 -23.16
N PRO A 229 -13.79 13.00 -24.09
CA PRO A 229 -13.98 12.78 -25.51
C PRO A 229 -13.05 11.67 -26.00
N ASP A 230 -13.52 10.83 -26.91
CA ASP A 230 -12.66 9.93 -27.65
C ASP A 230 -11.75 10.72 -28.63
N ASN A 231 -10.80 10.04 -29.25
CA ASN A 231 -9.84 10.67 -30.15
C ASN A 231 -10.49 11.37 -31.35
N ALA A 232 -11.63 10.87 -31.84
CA ALA A 232 -12.35 11.46 -32.97
C ALA A 232 -13.06 12.75 -32.55
N ALA A 233 -13.78 12.71 -31.44
CA ALA A 233 -14.44 13.89 -30.86
C ALA A 233 -13.41 14.96 -30.44
N TRP A 234 -12.23 14.53 -29.94
CA TRP A 234 -11.13 15.45 -29.64
C TRP A 234 -10.63 16.19 -30.89
N ASP A 235 -10.39 15.47 -32.00
CA ASP A 235 -9.95 16.09 -33.26
C ASP A 235 -10.96 17.08 -33.80
N GLU A 236 -12.25 16.69 -33.79
CA GLU A 236 -13.32 17.59 -34.24
C GLU A 236 -13.38 18.85 -33.37
N ALA A 237 -13.30 18.73 -32.05
CA ALA A 237 -13.29 19.87 -31.16
C ALA A 237 -12.07 20.76 -31.39
N MET A 238 -10.89 20.20 -31.52
CA MET A 238 -9.64 20.95 -31.78
C MET A 238 -9.69 21.67 -33.12
N ALA A 239 -10.18 21.04 -34.17
CA ALA A 239 -10.34 21.68 -35.50
C ALA A 239 -11.28 22.90 -35.43
N ARG A 240 -12.35 22.81 -34.63
CA ARG A 240 -13.28 23.95 -34.42
C ARG A 240 -12.66 25.09 -33.61
N LEU A 241 -11.84 24.74 -32.62
CA LEU A 241 -11.25 25.73 -31.70
C LEU A 241 -9.98 26.40 -32.26
N GLN A 242 -9.20 25.69 -33.09
CA GLN A 242 -7.92 26.16 -33.62
C GLN A 242 -7.96 27.56 -34.26
N PRO A 243 -9.00 27.96 -35.04
CA PRO A 243 -9.05 29.30 -35.64
C PRO A 243 -9.14 30.44 -34.62
N TYR A 244 -9.58 30.16 -33.40
CA TYR A 244 -9.73 31.16 -32.33
C TYR A 244 -8.45 31.36 -31.49
N PHE A 245 -7.51 30.43 -31.59
CA PHE A 245 -6.22 30.53 -30.89
C PHE A 245 -5.14 31.01 -31.84
N LYS A 246 -4.68 32.24 -31.64
CA LYS A 246 -3.49 32.74 -32.35
C LYS A 246 -2.27 31.99 -31.82
N PRO A 247 -1.36 31.50 -32.69
CA PRO A 247 -0.07 31.01 -32.24
C PRO A 247 0.60 32.12 -31.40
N GLY A 248 0.93 31.81 -30.16
CA GLY A 248 1.64 32.77 -29.30
C GLY A 248 2.91 33.23 -30.01
N SER A 249 3.10 34.52 -30.14
CA SER A 249 4.40 35.08 -30.50
C SER A 249 5.40 34.61 -29.46
N LYS A 250 6.41 33.83 -29.88
CA LYS A 250 7.56 33.48 -29.05
C LYS A 250 8.33 34.72 -28.64
#